data_56771177e186a41ce7aabf0578f0b682
#
_entry.id   56771177e186a41ce7aabf0578f0b682
#
_cell.length_a   1.000
_cell.length_b   1.000
_cell.length_c   1.000
_cell.angle_alpha   90.00
_cell.angle_beta   90.00
_cell.angle_gamma   90.00
#
_symmetry.space_group_name_H-M   'P 1'
#
loop_
_entity.id
_entity.type
_entity.pdbx_description
1 polymer ?
#
loop_
_entity_poly.entity_id
_entity_poly.type
_entity_poly.pdbx_seq_one_letter_code
_entity_poly.pdbx_strand_id
1 'polypeptide(L)'
;MTREAIKIALRGVGANKLRSALTVLGILIGVGAVIVLVAVGTGSSAAVQKRIQALGTNTLTVFNRGGAVRGQVGPQTQRITITDADVAALNDKLQAPDLVAASPVVQVNNATVTAGAASTTVAQAVGTDAAYMTTTDRHIAAGRGITADDVASHNRVAVIGQTTAANLFPAGSNIIGQQIQANNVAYTIVGVQAIKGTNGNQDLDDILIAPATAVVDTLSGRTTGYSQIVAQAKSSGVMDNAQAEILTILDSRHNVSDGSTSPFSVLNQGSLLDASESTTRTFTVLLAAVAAISLFVGGIGVMNIMLVTVTERTREIGIRKALGAQRSDILSQFLVESVLLALIGGALGVAVGVGFAQLRIGPLRPVVSPGSIIVSFAVSALVGVFFGAYPANRAAKLTPIEALRYE
;
A
#
# COMPACT_ATOMS: atom_id res chain seq x y z
N MET A 1 -30.02 37.03 11.76
CA MET A 1 -30.51 35.76 12.32
C MET A 1 -29.40 34.76 12.65
N THR A 2 -28.39 34.54 11.84
CA THR A 2 -27.37 33.49 12.05
C THR A 2 -26.40 33.72 13.21
N ARG A 3 -25.96 34.97 13.47
CA ARG A 3 -25.01 35.27 14.57
C ARG A 3 -25.61 35.10 15.98
N GLU A 4 -26.89 35.41 16.15
CA GLU A 4 -27.58 35.21 17.43
C GLU A 4 -27.88 33.75 17.69
N ALA A 5 -28.27 32.99 16.66
CA ALA A 5 -28.48 31.55 16.76
C ALA A 5 -27.20 30.83 17.22
N ILE A 6 -26.02 31.20 16.67
CA ILE A 6 -24.73 30.64 17.07
C ILE A 6 -24.39 30.98 18.54
N LYS A 7 -24.64 32.23 19.01
CA LYS A 7 -24.40 32.61 20.42
C LYS A 7 -25.31 31.83 21.39
N ILE A 8 -26.56 31.62 21.00
CA ILE A 8 -27.53 30.87 21.81
C ILE A 8 -27.15 29.40 21.87
N ALA A 9 -26.71 28.80 20.71
CA ALA A 9 -26.24 27.42 20.64
C ALA A 9 -25.01 27.19 21.54
N LEU A 10 -24.02 28.08 21.50
CA LEU A 10 -22.84 28.00 22.36
C LEU A 10 -23.17 28.11 23.86
N ARG A 11 -24.17 28.94 24.24
CA ARG A 11 -24.66 29.02 25.63
C ARG A 11 -25.41 27.75 26.05
N GLY A 12 -26.18 27.11 25.14
CA GLY A 12 -26.89 25.87 25.39
C GLY A 12 -25.94 24.69 25.69
N VAL A 13 -24.83 24.60 24.97
CA VAL A 13 -23.77 23.64 25.21
C VAL A 13 -23.14 23.78 26.60
N GLY A 14 -23.07 25.03 27.13
CA GLY A 14 -22.49 25.32 28.44
C GLY A 14 -23.39 24.95 29.63
N ALA A 15 -24.71 24.85 29.44
CA ALA A 15 -25.67 24.63 30.54
C ALA A 15 -25.62 23.21 31.14
N ASN A 16 -25.33 22.17 30.31
CA ASN A 16 -25.24 20.77 30.72
C ASN A 16 -23.92 20.14 30.27
N LYS A 17 -22.80 20.58 30.84
CA LYS A 17 -21.44 20.29 30.41
C LYS A 17 -21.13 18.78 30.24
N LEU A 18 -21.56 17.96 31.19
CA LEU A 18 -21.24 16.51 31.20
C LEU A 18 -21.94 15.76 30.08
N ARG A 19 -23.20 16.12 29.77
CA ARG A 19 -24.01 15.51 28.74
C ARG A 19 -23.53 15.94 27.35
N SER A 20 -23.24 17.22 27.16
CA SER A 20 -22.69 17.78 25.92
C SER A 20 -21.32 17.19 25.64
N ALA A 21 -20.45 17.00 26.64
CA ALA A 21 -19.15 16.38 26.51
C ALA A 21 -19.25 14.93 26.06
N LEU A 22 -20.18 14.14 26.64
CA LEU A 22 -20.37 12.73 26.24
C LEU A 22 -20.83 12.58 24.77
N THR A 23 -21.69 13.50 24.31
CA THR A 23 -22.19 13.48 22.94
C THR A 23 -21.12 13.91 21.94
N VAL A 24 -20.43 15.00 22.25
CA VAL A 24 -19.29 15.46 21.46
C VAL A 24 -18.22 14.38 21.41
N LEU A 25 -17.97 13.66 22.51
CA LEU A 25 -17.04 12.53 22.58
C LEU A 25 -17.45 11.38 21.64
N GLY A 26 -18.74 11.04 21.59
CA GLY A 26 -19.23 10.01 20.68
C GLY A 26 -18.98 10.34 19.20
N ILE A 27 -19.26 11.58 18.80
CA ILE A 27 -19.00 12.07 17.45
C ILE A 27 -17.48 12.18 17.20
N LEU A 28 -16.72 12.68 18.17
CA LEU A 28 -15.27 12.77 18.10
C LEU A 28 -14.63 11.41 17.83
N ILE A 29 -15.03 10.38 18.59
CA ILE A 29 -14.53 9.01 18.41
C ILE A 29 -14.89 8.48 17.03
N GLY A 30 -16.15 8.64 16.60
CA GLY A 30 -16.61 8.16 15.30
C GLY A 30 -15.84 8.82 14.14
N VAL A 31 -15.73 10.15 14.15
CA VAL A 31 -15.02 10.92 13.12
C VAL A 31 -13.52 10.67 13.17
N GLY A 32 -12.92 10.67 14.37
CA GLY A 32 -11.50 10.38 14.56
C GLY A 32 -11.13 8.98 14.06
N ALA A 33 -11.95 7.99 14.35
CA ALA A 33 -11.78 6.63 13.84
C ALA A 33 -11.80 6.60 12.31
N VAL A 34 -12.76 7.25 11.64
CA VAL A 34 -12.81 7.33 10.17
C VAL A 34 -11.52 7.89 9.60
N ILE A 35 -11.01 8.98 10.15
CA ILE A 35 -9.78 9.62 9.64
C ILE A 35 -8.57 8.71 9.82
N VAL A 36 -8.38 8.14 11.02
CA VAL A 36 -7.26 7.23 11.29
C VAL A 36 -7.31 6.03 10.36
N LEU A 37 -8.48 5.45 10.16
CA LEU A 37 -8.68 4.28 9.31
C LEU A 37 -8.37 4.56 7.84
N VAL A 38 -8.90 5.65 7.30
CA VAL A 38 -8.60 6.05 5.91
C VAL A 38 -7.12 6.37 5.78
N ALA A 39 -6.51 7.04 6.76
CA ALA A 39 -5.09 7.38 6.72
C ALA A 39 -4.18 6.14 6.78
N VAL A 40 -4.51 5.14 7.61
CA VAL A 40 -3.78 3.86 7.68
C VAL A 40 -3.98 3.05 6.40
N GLY A 41 -5.20 2.98 5.88
CA GLY A 41 -5.51 2.29 4.63
C GLY A 41 -4.74 2.86 3.44
N THR A 42 -4.80 4.18 3.24
CA THR A 42 -4.05 4.86 2.16
C THR A 42 -2.55 4.75 2.34
N GLY A 43 -2.05 4.87 3.57
CA GLY A 43 -0.63 4.71 3.89
C GLY A 43 -0.13 3.29 3.63
N SER A 44 -0.92 2.27 3.96
CA SER A 44 -0.61 0.86 3.69
C SER A 44 -0.55 0.58 2.18
N SER A 45 -1.56 1.00 1.43
CA SER A 45 -1.60 0.84 -0.03
C SER A 45 -0.42 1.54 -0.70
N ALA A 46 -0.09 2.77 -0.29
CA ALA A 46 1.06 3.50 -0.81
C ALA A 46 2.40 2.80 -0.50
N ALA A 47 2.54 2.20 0.69
CA ALA A 47 3.73 1.45 1.07
C ALA A 47 3.89 0.17 0.25
N VAL A 48 2.80 -0.57 0.01
CA VAL A 48 2.80 -1.77 -0.85
C VAL A 48 3.11 -1.39 -2.29
N GLN A 49 2.46 -0.36 -2.82
CA GLN A 49 2.72 0.12 -4.19
C GLN A 49 4.17 0.54 -4.38
N LYS A 50 4.76 1.27 -3.42
CA LYS A 50 6.17 1.63 -3.47
C LYS A 50 7.10 0.42 -3.45
N ARG A 51 6.79 -0.62 -2.67
CA ARG A 51 7.57 -1.88 -2.64
C ARG A 51 7.53 -2.61 -3.98
N ILE A 52 6.36 -2.67 -4.61
CA ILE A 52 6.19 -3.34 -5.91
C ILE A 52 6.88 -2.53 -7.02
N GLN A 53 6.76 -1.21 -7.01
CA GLN A 53 7.52 -0.35 -7.93
C GLN A 53 9.03 -0.53 -7.79
N ALA A 54 9.53 -0.76 -6.57
CA ALA A 54 10.95 -1.03 -6.34
C ALA A 54 11.42 -2.37 -6.92
N LEU A 55 10.55 -3.34 -7.13
CA LEU A 55 10.88 -4.62 -7.79
C LEU A 55 10.91 -4.52 -9.31
N GLY A 56 10.35 -3.47 -9.89
CA GLY A 56 10.13 -3.27 -11.32
C GLY A 56 8.65 -3.28 -11.65
N THR A 57 8.21 -2.31 -12.44
CA THR A 57 6.83 -2.25 -12.94
C THR A 57 6.62 -3.33 -13.99
N ASN A 58 5.49 -4.02 -13.95
CA ASN A 58 5.09 -5.04 -14.92
C ASN A 58 6.03 -6.26 -14.99
N THR A 59 6.66 -6.63 -13.87
CA THR A 59 7.60 -7.75 -13.82
C THR A 59 6.88 -9.06 -13.45
N LEU A 60 7.17 -10.11 -14.19
CA LEU A 60 6.74 -11.49 -13.99
C LEU A 60 7.96 -12.33 -13.64
N THR A 61 7.94 -13.05 -12.52
CA THR A 61 9.03 -13.94 -12.15
C THR A 61 8.57 -15.38 -12.27
N VAL A 62 9.26 -16.13 -13.12
CA VAL A 62 8.99 -17.54 -13.40
C VAL A 62 9.98 -18.40 -12.65
N PHE A 63 9.51 -19.35 -11.89
CA PHE A 63 10.34 -20.35 -11.21
C PHE A 63 9.76 -21.74 -11.34
N ASN A 64 10.63 -22.71 -11.20
CA ASN A 64 10.24 -24.10 -11.23
C ASN A 64 9.59 -24.49 -9.88
N ARG A 65 8.35 -24.98 -9.92
CA ARG A 65 7.58 -25.45 -8.75
C ARG A 65 8.15 -26.75 -8.14
N GLY A 66 8.98 -27.48 -8.89
CA GLY A 66 9.59 -28.74 -8.46
C GLY A 66 10.72 -28.62 -7.43
N GLY A 67 11.06 -27.41 -6.98
CA GLY A 67 12.02 -27.12 -5.91
C GLY A 67 11.35 -26.91 -4.57
N ALA A 68 11.16 -28.00 -3.80
CA ALA A 68 10.86 -27.99 -2.36
C ALA A 68 9.57 -27.33 -1.90
N VAL A 69 8.44 -27.99 -2.03
CA VAL A 69 7.41 -27.95 -1.00
C VAL A 69 7.90 -28.80 0.17
N ARG A 70 8.41 -28.16 1.19
CA ARG A 70 8.89 -28.78 2.43
C ARG A 70 7.72 -29.52 3.09
N GLY A 71 7.63 -30.85 2.89
CA GLY A 71 6.67 -31.69 3.60
C GLY A 71 5.83 -32.68 2.79
N GLN A 72 5.91 -32.72 1.44
CA GLN A 72 5.27 -33.78 0.68
C GLN A 72 6.33 -34.61 -0.06
N VAL A 73 6.52 -35.85 0.40
CA VAL A 73 7.22 -36.89 -0.32
C VAL A 73 6.27 -37.39 -1.42
N GLY A 74 6.21 -36.64 -2.53
CA GLY A 74 5.59 -37.11 -3.78
C GLY A 74 6.64 -37.84 -4.65
N PRO A 75 6.25 -38.66 -5.65
CA PRO A 75 7.20 -39.28 -6.55
C PRO A 75 8.09 -38.19 -7.17
N GLN A 76 9.40 -38.49 -7.32
CA GLN A 76 10.40 -37.56 -7.86
C GLN A 76 9.92 -37.08 -9.24
N THR A 77 9.25 -35.93 -9.27
CA THR A 77 8.99 -35.22 -10.50
C THR A 77 10.35 -34.77 -11.03
N GLN A 78 10.69 -35.19 -12.22
CA GLN A 78 11.88 -34.77 -12.95
C GLN A 78 12.05 -33.23 -12.74
N ARG A 79 13.20 -32.83 -12.22
CA ARG A 79 13.52 -31.42 -12.10
C ARG A 79 13.60 -30.86 -13.51
N ILE A 80 12.51 -30.24 -13.95
CA ILE A 80 12.46 -29.51 -15.20
C ILE A 80 13.38 -28.32 -15.06
N THR A 81 14.39 -28.22 -15.89
CA THR A 81 15.40 -27.18 -15.82
C THR A 81 15.07 -26.12 -16.85
N ILE A 82 15.04 -24.87 -16.44
CA ILE A 82 14.89 -23.73 -17.36
C ILE A 82 16.18 -23.58 -18.17
N THR A 83 16.05 -23.50 -19.49
CA THR A 83 17.15 -23.50 -20.44
C THR A 83 17.24 -22.18 -21.24
N ASP A 84 18.38 -21.97 -21.93
CA ASP A 84 18.55 -20.86 -22.88
C ASP A 84 17.47 -20.83 -23.96
N ALA A 85 17.06 -22.04 -24.44
CA ALA A 85 16.03 -22.15 -25.45
C ALA A 85 14.65 -21.71 -24.94
N ASP A 86 14.36 -21.83 -23.63
CA ASP A 86 13.14 -21.33 -23.04
C ASP A 86 13.14 -19.78 -22.96
N VAL A 87 14.29 -19.22 -22.58
CA VAL A 87 14.48 -17.76 -22.57
C VAL A 87 14.38 -17.19 -23.99
N ALA A 88 14.97 -17.85 -24.98
CA ALA A 88 14.88 -17.44 -26.37
C ALA A 88 13.44 -17.47 -26.91
N ALA A 89 12.66 -18.51 -26.55
CA ALA A 89 11.26 -18.62 -26.94
C ALA A 89 10.38 -17.51 -26.31
N LEU A 90 10.66 -17.13 -25.07
CA LEU A 90 9.97 -16.02 -24.39
C LEU A 90 10.35 -14.63 -24.94
N ASN A 91 11.51 -14.53 -25.60
CA ASN A 91 11.94 -13.30 -26.28
C ASN A 91 11.46 -13.21 -27.73
N ASP A 92 10.88 -14.29 -28.27
CA ASP A 92 10.27 -14.30 -29.61
C ASP A 92 8.92 -13.55 -29.57
N LYS A 93 8.86 -12.40 -30.23
CA LYS A 93 7.67 -11.54 -30.28
C LYS A 93 6.46 -12.15 -31.00
N LEU A 94 6.68 -13.23 -31.78
CA LEU A 94 5.58 -13.96 -32.41
C LEU A 94 4.91 -14.92 -31.43
N GLN A 95 5.68 -15.48 -30.49
CA GLN A 95 5.16 -16.39 -29.48
C GLN A 95 4.68 -15.68 -28.22
N ALA A 96 5.40 -14.64 -27.81
CA ALA A 96 5.12 -13.84 -26.63
C ALA A 96 4.96 -12.33 -26.97
N PRO A 97 3.88 -11.96 -27.66
CA PRO A 97 3.64 -10.59 -28.10
C PRO A 97 3.51 -9.60 -26.92
N ASP A 98 3.05 -10.01 -25.76
CA ASP A 98 2.81 -9.14 -24.61
C ASP A 98 4.06 -8.94 -23.71
N LEU A 99 5.15 -9.65 -23.99
CA LEU A 99 6.41 -9.46 -23.29
C LEU A 99 7.30 -8.41 -23.97
N VAL A 100 8.02 -7.61 -23.17
CA VAL A 100 9.08 -6.70 -23.62
C VAL A 100 10.39 -7.46 -23.71
N ALA A 101 10.77 -8.15 -22.65
CA ALA A 101 11.99 -8.95 -22.55
C ALA A 101 11.85 -10.01 -21.46
N ALA A 102 12.61 -11.09 -21.59
CA ALA A 102 12.75 -12.13 -20.58
C ALA A 102 14.25 -12.40 -20.37
N SER A 103 14.71 -12.36 -19.13
CA SER A 103 16.09 -12.55 -18.73
C SER A 103 16.25 -13.78 -17.85
N PRO A 104 17.24 -14.64 -18.11
CA PRO A 104 17.57 -15.76 -17.25
C PRO A 104 18.21 -15.25 -15.96
N VAL A 105 17.97 -15.95 -14.86
CA VAL A 105 18.59 -15.63 -13.57
C VAL A 105 19.14 -16.89 -12.93
N VAL A 106 20.42 -16.83 -12.58
CA VAL A 106 21.10 -17.77 -11.67
C VAL A 106 21.34 -17.02 -10.36
N GLN A 107 20.69 -17.46 -9.30
CA GLN A 107 20.81 -16.79 -8.00
C GLN A 107 21.71 -17.57 -7.06
N VAL A 108 22.70 -16.90 -6.50
CA VAL A 108 23.56 -17.41 -5.44
C VAL A 108 23.38 -16.50 -4.22
N ASN A 109 22.90 -17.07 -3.12
CA ASN A 109 22.66 -16.31 -1.90
C ASN A 109 23.90 -16.32 -1.00
N ASN A 110 24.10 -15.24 -0.27
CA ASN A 110 25.18 -15.09 0.72
C ASN A 110 26.58 -15.32 0.12
N ALA A 111 26.85 -14.74 -1.03
CA ALA A 111 28.17 -14.82 -1.64
C ALA A 111 29.15 -13.89 -0.87
N THR A 112 30.30 -14.44 -0.49
CA THR A 112 31.36 -13.66 0.12
C THR A 112 32.11 -12.91 -0.98
N VAL A 113 32.14 -11.56 -0.86
CA VAL A 113 32.86 -10.71 -1.82
C VAL A 113 33.97 -9.98 -1.07
N THR A 114 35.18 -10.00 -1.63
CA THR A 114 36.37 -9.35 -1.06
C THR A 114 37.00 -8.39 -2.04
N ALA A 115 37.53 -7.27 -1.52
CA ALA A 115 38.31 -6.31 -2.27
C ALA A 115 39.54 -5.91 -1.44
N GLY A 116 40.70 -6.43 -1.80
CA GLY A 116 41.90 -6.30 -0.97
C GLY A 116 41.68 -6.86 0.44
N ALA A 117 41.78 -6.04 1.48
CA ALA A 117 41.54 -6.44 2.86
C ALA A 117 40.07 -6.35 3.30
N ALA A 118 39.21 -5.67 2.55
CA ALA A 118 37.79 -5.54 2.85
C ALA A 118 37.02 -6.81 2.42
N SER A 119 36.07 -7.23 3.25
CA SER A 119 35.20 -8.37 2.96
C SER A 119 33.78 -8.07 3.38
N THR A 120 32.82 -8.45 2.55
CA THR A 120 31.39 -8.36 2.85
C THR A 120 30.69 -9.62 2.33
N THR A 121 29.54 -9.95 2.94
CA THR A 121 28.66 -10.99 2.41
C THR A 121 27.53 -10.29 1.69
N VAL A 122 27.46 -10.46 0.37
CA VAL A 122 26.40 -9.90 -0.45
C VAL A 122 25.16 -10.78 -0.36
N ALA A 123 24.01 -10.15 -0.10
CA ALA A 123 22.74 -10.88 0.06
C ALA A 123 22.41 -11.69 -1.20
N GLN A 124 22.71 -11.17 -2.39
CA GLN A 124 22.43 -11.82 -3.68
C GLN A 124 23.57 -11.61 -4.67
N ALA A 125 24.10 -12.69 -5.22
CA ALA A 125 24.86 -12.67 -6.47
C ALA A 125 23.96 -13.23 -7.59
N VAL A 126 23.75 -12.41 -8.62
CA VAL A 126 22.83 -12.69 -9.73
C VAL A 126 23.61 -12.84 -11.02
N GLY A 127 23.55 -14.05 -11.59
CA GLY A 127 24.00 -14.31 -12.95
C GLY A 127 22.85 -14.09 -13.94
N THR A 128 23.06 -13.25 -14.96
CA THR A 128 21.97 -12.84 -15.87
C THR A 128 22.51 -12.37 -17.23
N ASP A 129 21.62 -11.85 -18.08
CA ASP A 129 21.93 -11.31 -19.39
C ASP A 129 21.91 -9.76 -19.41
N ALA A 130 22.14 -9.19 -20.61
CA ALA A 130 22.15 -7.74 -20.80
C ALA A 130 20.77 -7.08 -20.63
N ALA A 131 19.68 -7.81 -20.86
CA ALA A 131 18.31 -7.26 -20.76
C ALA A 131 17.82 -7.15 -19.31
N TYR A 132 18.45 -7.84 -18.37
CA TYR A 132 18.04 -7.89 -16.97
C TYR A 132 17.90 -6.50 -16.31
N MET A 133 18.82 -5.58 -16.61
CA MET A 133 18.80 -4.24 -16.06
C MET A 133 17.51 -3.52 -16.46
N THR A 134 17.12 -3.62 -17.72
CA THR A 134 15.87 -3.05 -18.24
C THR A 134 14.64 -3.80 -17.68
N THR A 135 14.67 -5.13 -17.70
CA THR A 135 13.57 -5.99 -17.23
C THR A 135 13.22 -5.73 -15.76
N THR A 136 14.24 -5.41 -14.94
CA THR A 136 14.06 -5.17 -13.51
C THR A 136 14.08 -3.70 -13.13
N ASP A 137 14.04 -2.78 -14.09
CA ASP A 137 14.10 -1.32 -13.87
C ASP A 137 15.30 -0.93 -12.99
N ARG A 138 16.49 -1.41 -13.34
CA ARG A 138 17.75 -1.08 -12.67
C ARG A 138 18.58 -0.19 -13.57
N HIS A 139 19.05 0.91 -13.02
CA HIS A 139 19.86 1.90 -13.74
C HIS A 139 21.33 1.84 -13.30
N ILE A 140 22.23 2.21 -14.19
CA ILE A 140 23.65 2.33 -13.89
C ILE A 140 23.95 3.77 -13.46
N ALA A 141 24.59 3.93 -12.30
CA ALA A 141 25.04 5.22 -11.80
C ALA A 141 26.43 5.61 -12.34
N ALA A 142 27.32 4.62 -12.50
CA ALA A 142 28.66 4.81 -13.02
C ALA A 142 29.13 3.59 -13.80
N GLY A 143 29.91 3.79 -14.84
CA GLY A 143 30.40 2.70 -15.70
C GLY A 143 29.36 2.22 -16.71
N ARG A 144 29.28 0.91 -16.95
CA ARG A 144 28.35 0.25 -17.90
C ARG A 144 27.66 -0.96 -17.29
N GLY A 145 26.58 -1.37 -17.90
CA GLY A 145 25.90 -2.66 -17.61
C GLY A 145 26.64 -3.85 -18.24
N ILE A 146 26.08 -5.04 -18.03
CA ILE A 146 26.48 -6.27 -18.70
C ILE A 146 26.06 -6.17 -20.16
N THR A 147 26.92 -6.61 -21.06
CA THR A 147 26.65 -6.67 -22.51
C THR A 147 26.40 -8.10 -22.97
N ALA A 148 25.82 -8.25 -24.17
CA ALA A 148 25.67 -9.55 -24.80
C ALA A 148 27.03 -10.25 -25.04
N ASP A 149 28.06 -9.48 -25.38
CA ASP A 149 29.43 -10.00 -25.54
C ASP A 149 30.02 -10.52 -24.24
N ASP A 150 29.73 -9.86 -23.09
CA ASP A 150 30.18 -10.37 -21.80
C ASP A 150 29.57 -11.73 -21.48
N VAL A 151 28.29 -11.93 -21.83
CA VAL A 151 27.60 -13.23 -21.67
C VAL A 151 28.17 -14.28 -22.61
N ALA A 152 28.31 -13.96 -23.90
CA ALA A 152 28.78 -14.87 -24.93
C ALA A 152 30.23 -15.31 -24.70
N SER A 153 31.07 -14.40 -24.21
CA SER A 153 32.50 -14.62 -23.96
C SER A 153 32.82 -15.14 -22.56
N HIS A 154 31.79 -15.41 -21.72
CA HIS A 154 31.95 -15.80 -20.30
C HIS A 154 32.85 -14.85 -19.52
N ASN A 155 32.77 -13.54 -19.83
CA ASN A 155 33.60 -12.54 -19.18
C ASN A 155 33.28 -12.44 -17.69
N ARG A 156 34.32 -12.45 -16.87
CA ARG A 156 34.17 -12.28 -15.40
C ARG A 156 34.11 -10.80 -15.06
N VAL A 157 33.03 -10.16 -15.47
CA VAL A 157 32.71 -8.76 -15.15
C VAL A 157 31.55 -8.70 -14.17
N ALA A 158 31.51 -7.64 -13.36
CA ALA A 158 30.47 -7.46 -12.36
C ALA A 158 29.98 -6.02 -12.33
N VAL A 159 28.67 -5.88 -12.13
CA VAL A 159 28.00 -4.65 -11.70
C VAL A 159 27.64 -4.83 -10.23
N ILE A 160 28.03 -3.89 -9.37
CA ILE A 160 27.76 -3.97 -7.93
C ILE A 160 26.74 -2.90 -7.50
N GLY A 161 25.96 -3.21 -6.48
CA GLY A 161 25.05 -2.24 -5.87
C GLY A 161 25.76 -1.26 -4.96
N GLN A 162 25.09 -0.18 -4.58
CA GLN A 162 25.69 0.90 -3.78
C GLN A 162 26.08 0.44 -2.37
N THR A 163 25.26 -0.42 -1.72
CA THR A 163 25.57 -0.97 -0.42
C THR A 163 26.80 -1.87 -0.47
N THR A 164 26.90 -2.73 -1.48
CA THR A 164 28.09 -3.58 -1.70
C THR A 164 29.32 -2.73 -1.95
N ALA A 165 29.20 -1.66 -2.78
CA ALA A 165 30.30 -0.74 -3.05
C ALA A 165 30.77 -0.01 -1.79
N ALA A 166 29.84 0.48 -0.97
CA ALA A 166 30.16 1.19 0.28
C ALA A 166 30.82 0.29 1.34
N ASN A 167 30.49 -1.00 1.34
CA ASN A 167 31.09 -1.98 2.28
C ASN A 167 32.51 -2.40 1.85
N LEU A 168 32.82 -2.34 0.57
CA LEU A 168 34.11 -2.82 0.04
C LEU A 168 35.12 -1.70 -0.20
N PHE A 169 34.67 -0.50 -0.50
CA PHE A 169 35.54 0.60 -0.91
C PHE A 169 35.28 1.87 -0.10
N PRO A 170 36.32 2.66 0.19
CA PRO A 170 36.17 3.98 0.82
C PRO A 170 35.36 4.92 -0.06
N ALA A 171 34.60 5.81 0.58
CA ALA A 171 33.81 6.81 -0.15
C ALA A 171 34.68 7.67 -1.09
N GLY A 172 34.18 7.85 -2.33
CA GLY A 172 34.90 8.64 -3.35
C GLY A 172 35.98 7.87 -4.13
N SER A 173 36.18 6.59 -3.87
CA SER A 173 37.13 5.76 -4.62
C SER A 173 36.66 5.55 -6.06
N ASN A 174 37.60 5.53 -7.01
CA ASN A 174 37.30 5.05 -8.36
C ASN A 174 37.29 3.53 -8.35
N ILE A 175 36.09 2.94 -8.37
CA ILE A 175 35.88 1.49 -8.28
C ILE A 175 35.73 0.80 -9.62
N ILE A 176 35.49 1.55 -10.72
CA ILE A 176 35.38 1.00 -12.07
C ILE A 176 36.74 0.50 -12.52
N GLY A 177 36.80 -0.74 -13.02
CA GLY A 177 38.01 -1.42 -13.45
C GLY A 177 38.78 -2.13 -12.31
N GLN A 178 38.38 -1.95 -11.05
CA GLN A 178 38.97 -2.69 -9.93
C GLN A 178 38.52 -4.15 -9.91
N GLN A 179 39.36 -5.01 -9.34
CA GLN A 179 39.05 -6.43 -9.15
C GLN A 179 38.51 -6.71 -7.75
N ILE A 180 37.45 -7.52 -7.72
CA ILE A 180 36.88 -8.11 -6.51
C ILE A 180 36.94 -9.64 -6.65
N GLN A 181 36.91 -10.34 -5.55
CA GLN A 181 36.75 -11.78 -5.53
C GLN A 181 35.38 -12.15 -4.94
N ALA A 182 34.56 -12.85 -5.72
CA ALA A 182 33.32 -13.45 -5.26
C ALA A 182 33.55 -14.96 -5.05
N ASN A 183 33.39 -15.45 -3.83
CA ASN A 183 33.73 -16.84 -3.46
C ASN A 183 35.08 -17.30 -4.01
N ASN A 184 36.13 -16.47 -3.86
CA ASN A 184 37.49 -16.71 -4.34
C ASN A 184 37.69 -16.67 -5.89
N VAL A 185 36.69 -16.22 -6.63
CA VAL A 185 36.83 -16.03 -8.09
C VAL A 185 36.88 -14.54 -8.39
N ALA A 186 37.89 -14.15 -9.19
CA ALA A 186 38.12 -12.74 -9.55
C ALA A 186 37.09 -12.27 -10.60
N TYR A 187 36.50 -11.11 -10.33
CA TYR A 187 35.62 -10.35 -11.22
C TYR A 187 36.11 -8.92 -11.35
N THR A 188 36.01 -8.32 -12.54
CA THR A 188 36.32 -6.93 -12.77
C THR A 188 35.04 -6.07 -12.69
N ILE A 189 35.04 -5.05 -11.87
CA ILE A 189 33.88 -4.13 -11.75
C ILE A 189 33.80 -3.27 -13.00
N VAL A 190 32.70 -3.39 -13.76
CA VAL A 190 32.41 -2.59 -14.96
C VAL A 190 31.36 -1.52 -14.75
N GLY A 191 30.59 -1.64 -13.67
CA GLY A 191 29.56 -0.67 -13.35
C GLY A 191 29.12 -0.69 -11.89
N VAL A 192 28.49 0.40 -11.49
CA VAL A 192 27.83 0.56 -10.19
C VAL A 192 26.38 0.91 -10.45
N GLN A 193 25.48 0.16 -9.81
CA GLN A 193 24.04 0.39 -9.92
C GLN A 193 23.64 1.69 -9.20
N ALA A 194 22.66 2.41 -9.73
CA ALA A 194 21.99 3.48 -9.01
C ALA A 194 21.21 2.94 -7.80
N ILE A 195 21.03 3.77 -6.78
CA ILE A 195 20.29 3.40 -5.56
C ILE A 195 18.88 2.99 -5.93
N LYS A 196 18.50 1.76 -5.57
CA LYS A 196 17.15 1.21 -5.72
C LYS A 196 16.40 1.19 -4.38
N GLY A 197 17.14 1.16 -3.27
CA GLY A 197 16.61 1.18 -1.92
C GLY A 197 16.27 -0.21 -1.37
N THR A 198 15.32 -0.27 -0.44
CA THR A 198 14.97 -1.50 0.25
C THR A 198 13.55 -1.97 -0.12
N ASN A 199 13.37 -3.28 -0.22
CA ASN A 199 12.07 -3.92 -0.34
C ASN A 199 11.74 -4.67 0.97
N GLY A 200 11.10 -3.96 1.89
CA GLY A 200 10.84 -4.50 3.23
C GLY A 200 12.13 -4.72 4.01
N ASN A 201 12.49 -5.99 4.26
CA ASN A 201 13.71 -6.35 4.99
C ASN A 201 14.90 -6.63 4.08
N GLN A 202 14.72 -6.57 2.75
CA GLN A 202 15.76 -6.86 1.78
C GLN A 202 16.33 -5.56 1.22
N ASP A 203 17.66 -5.40 1.30
CA ASP A 203 18.38 -4.33 0.64
C ASP A 203 18.63 -4.72 -0.82
N LEU A 204 18.02 -3.97 -1.76
CA LEU A 204 18.15 -4.20 -3.20
C LEU A 204 19.47 -3.66 -3.76
N ASP A 205 20.20 -2.91 -2.96
CA ASP A 205 21.51 -2.35 -3.27
C ASP A 205 22.66 -3.19 -2.73
N ASP A 206 22.36 -4.25 -1.94
CA ASP A 206 23.32 -5.27 -1.53
C ASP A 206 23.32 -6.45 -2.52
N ILE A 207 23.86 -6.20 -3.70
CA ILE A 207 23.81 -7.11 -4.85
C ILE A 207 25.09 -7.08 -5.68
N LEU A 208 25.45 -8.26 -6.25
CA LEU A 208 26.44 -8.43 -7.28
C LEU A 208 25.75 -9.00 -8.53
N ILE A 209 25.86 -8.36 -9.69
CA ILE A 209 25.26 -8.78 -10.94
C ILE A 209 26.41 -9.10 -11.92
N ALA A 210 26.40 -10.29 -12.50
CA ALA A 210 27.43 -10.74 -13.41
C ALA A 210 26.78 -11.53 -14.58
N PRO A 211 27.49 -11.82 -15.70
CA PRO A 211 26.99 -12.66 -16.77
C PRO A 211 26.57 -14.04 -16.25
N ALA A 212 25.40 -14.54 -16.69
CA ALA A 212 24.88 -15.83 -16.25
C ALA A 212 25.87 -16.96 -16.48
N THR A 213 26.54 -16.94 -17.63
CA THR A 213 27.58 -17.90 -18.02
C THR A 213 28.75 -17.90 -17.04
N ALA A 214 29.25 -16.71 -16.66
CA ALA A 214 30.34 -16.60 -15.70
C ALA A 214 29.92 -17.09 -14.29
N VAL A 215 28.67 -16.81 -13.85
CA VAL A 215 28.17 -17.26 -12.55
C VAL A 215 27.94 -18.76 -12.52
N VAL A 216 27.41 -19.36 -13.59
CA VAL A 216 27.27 -20.82 -13.73
C VAL A 216 28.63 -21.51 -13.64
N ASP A 217 29.62 -21.00 -14.34
CA ASP A 217 30.96 -21.59 -14.38
C ASP A 217 31.71 -21.52 -13.05
N THR A 218 31.38 -20.52 -12.20
CA THR A 218 32.23 -20.19 -11.05
C THR A 218 31.53 -20.24 -9.69
N LEU A 219 30.30 -19.74 -9.59
CA LEU A 219 29.63 -19.52 -8.30
C LEU A 219 28.51 -20.52 -8.01
N SER A 220 27.80 -21.01 -9.05
CA SER A 220 26.62 -21.86 -8.85
C SER A 220 26.91 -23.35 -8.70
N GLY A 221 28.16 -23.80 -8.87
CA GLY A 221 28.57 -25.18 -8.67
C GLY A 221 27.96 -26.17 -9.65
N ARG A 222 27.97 -25.87 -10.95
CA ARG A 222 27.52 -26.77 -12.05
C ARG A 222 26.04 -27.16 -12.00
N THR A 223 25.15 -26.31 -11.54
CA THR A 223 23.73 -26.54 -11.77
C THR A 223 23.40 -26.29 -13.23
N THR A 224 22.98 -27.35 -13.95
CA THR A 224 22.50 -27.21 -15.33
C THR A 224 21.20 -26.45 -15.33
N GLY A 225 21.22 -25.20 -15.85
CA GLY A 225 20.06 -24.35 -16.08
C GLY A 225 19.86 -23.21 -15.07
N TYR A 226 18.84 -22.43 -15.35
CA TYR A 226 18.52 -21.21 -14.61
C TYR A 226 17.61 -21.49 -13.42
N SER A 227 17.78 -20.72 -12.34
CA SER A 227 16.93 -20.83 -11.15
C SER A 227 15.55 -20.20 -11.37
N GLN A 228 15.50 -19.16 -12.21
CA GLN A 228 14.28 -18.44 -12.55
C GLN A 228 14.45 -17.64 -13.85
N ILE A 229 13.32 -17.21 -14.45
CA ILE A 229 13.29 -16.19 -15.50
C ILE A 229 12.59 -14.97 -14.94
N VAL A 230 13.14 -13.79 -15.20
CA VAL A 230 12.46 -12.51 -14.93
C VAL A 230 12.04 -11.93 -16.27
N ALA A 231 10.74 -11.75 -16.46
CA ALA A 231 10.16 -11.20 -17.68
C ALA A 231 9.45 -9.88 -17.39
N GLN A 232 9.43 -8.98 -18.36
CA GLN A 232 8.73 -7.71 -18.30
C GLN A 232 7.58 -7.69 -19.31
N ALA A 233 6.36 -7.47 -18.84
CA ALA A 233 5.20 -7.25 -19.69
C ALA A 233 5.17 -5.81 -20.23
N LYS A 234 4.52 -5.59 -21.39
CA LYS A 234 4.40 -4.27 -22.04
C LYS A 234 3.69 -3.24 -21.16
N SER A 235 2.70 -3.66 -20.39
CA SER A 235 1.95 -2.80 -19.47
C SER A 235 1.29 -3.64 -18.37
N SER A 236 0.80 -2.97 -17.32
CA SER A 236 0.04 -3.63 -16.25
C SER A 236 -1.26 -4.28 -16.75
N GLY A 237 -1.90 -3.72 -17.77
CA GLY A 237 -3.15 -4.25 -18.30
C GLY A 237 -3.02 -5.54 -19.10
N VAL A 238 -1.79 -5.95 -19.50
CA VAL A 238 -1.55 -7.21 -20.25
C VAL A 238 -0.79 -8.24 -19.41
N MET A 239 -0.58 -8.00 -18.12
CA MET A 239 0.22 -8.92 -17.29
C MET A 239 -0.38 -10.33 -17.19
N ASP A 240 -1.70 -10.45 -17.12
CA ASP A 240 -2.36 -11.75 -17.06
C ASP A 240 -2.23 -12.50 -18.39
N ASN A 241 -2.32 -11.80 -19.52
CA ASN A 241 -2.07 -12.38 -20.85
C ASN A 241 -0.61 -12.82 -20.97
N ALA A 242 0.33 -11.95 -20.60
CA ALA A 242 1.76 -12.27 -20.61
C ALA A 242 2.08 -13.47 -19.70
N GLN A 243 1.42 -13.60 -18.56
CA GLN A 243 1.54 -14.79 -17.70
C GLN A 243 1.03 -16.05 -18.39
N ALA A 244 -0.12 -15.98 -19.07
CA ALA A 244 -0.68 -17.10 -19.81
C ALA A 244 0.22 -17.51 -21.00
N GLU A 245 0.78 -16.53 -21.73
CA GLU A 245 1.77 -16.76 -22.79
C GLU A 245 2.99 -17.51 -22.27
N ILE A 246 3.59 -17.03 -21.16
CA ILE A 246 4.75 -17.67 -20.53
C ILE A 246 4.45 -19.13 -20.18
N LEU A 247 3.32 -19.40 -19.52
CA LEU A 247 2.96 -20.76 -19.13
C LEU A 247 2.72 -21.65 -20.36
N THR A 248 2.00 -21.15 -21.36
CA THR A 248 1.70 -21.90 -22.59
C THR A 248 2.99 -22.28 -23.33
N ILE A 249 3.92 -21.33 -23.48
CA ILE A 249 5.21 -21.56 -24.15
C ILE A 249 6.04 -22.61 -23.39
N LEU A 250 6.18 -22.42 -22.08
CA LEU A 250 7.01 -23.31 -21.26
C LEU A 250 6.40 -24.72 -21.16
N ASP A 251 5.10 -24.83 -20.94
CA ASP A 251 4.41 -26.13 -20.86
C ASP A 251 4.48 -26.89 -22.18
N SER A 252 4.28 -26.22 -23.32
CA SER A 252 4.43 -26.79 -24.64
C SER A 252 5.86 -27.30 -24.87
N ARG A 253 6.88 -26.52 -24.52
CA ARG A 253 8.29 -26.88 -24.72
C ARG A 253 8.74 -28.04 -23.83
N HIS A 254 8.18 -28.15 -22.66
CA HIS A 254 8.51 -29.21 -21.70
C HIS A 254 7.53 -30.38 -21.73
N ASN A 255 6.69 -30.48 -22.78
CA ASN A 255 5.72 -31.56 -23.00
C ASN A 255 4.84 -31.83 -21.77
N VAL A 256 4.37 -30.76 -21.11
CA VAL A 256 3.42 -30.87 -20.00
C VAL A 256 2.07 -31.31 -20.58
N SER A 257 1.55 -32.45 -20.10
CA SER A 257 0.27 -32.99 -20.60
C SER A 257 -0.89 -32.06 -20.30
N ASP A 258 -1.81 -31.94 -21.24
CA ASP A 258 -3.06 -31.17 -21.04
C ASP A 258 -3.81 -31.68 -19.80
N GLY A 259 -4.23 -30.74 -18.96
CA GLY A 259 -4.94 -31.02 -17.70
C GLY A 259 -4.03 -31.33 -16.51
N SER A 260 -2.71 -31.40 -16.67
CA SER A 260 -1.77 -31.46 -15.56
C SER A 260 -1.44 -30.06 -15.02
N THR A 261 -1.09 -29.99 -13.74
CA THR A 261 -0.63 -28.73 -13.17
C THR A 261 0.75 -28.38 -13.73
N SER A 262 0.92 -27.18 -14.28
CA SER A 262 2.21 -26.70 -14.77
C SER A 262 3.29 -26.81 -13.69
N PRO A 263 4.47 -27.36 -14.02
CA PRO A 263 5.62 -27.38 -13.13
C PRO A 263 6.23 -25.99 -12.92
N PHE A 264 5.82 -25.01 -13.71
CA PHE A 264 6.24 -23.62 -13.59
C PHE A 264 5.25 -22.83 -12.75
N SER A 265 5.76 -21.91 -11.98
CA SER A 265 4.96 -20.91 -11.23
C SER A 265 5.38 -19.52 -11.67
N VAL A 266 4.43 -18.71 -12.02
CA VAL A 266 4.66 -17.33 -12.39
C VAL A 266 4.16 -16.44 -11.26
N LEU A 267 5.08 -15.70 -10.63
CA LEU A 267 4.74 -14.65 -9.68
C LEU A 267 4.44 -13.38 -10.46
N ASN A 268 3.17 -13.05 -10.54
CA ASN A 268 2.68 -11.82 -11.14
C ASN A 268 2.63 -10.73 -10.06
N GLN A 269 3.46 -9.71 -10.20
CA GLN A 269 3.49 -8.62 -9.22
C GLN A 269 2.21 -7.77 -9.24
N GLY A 270 1.52 -7.68 -10.38
CA GLY A 270 0.21 -7.03 -10.49
C GLY A 270 -0.84 -7.72 -9.62
N SER A 271 -0.91 -9.05 -9.65
CA SER A 271 -1.87 -9.80 -8.83
C SER A 271 -1.64 -9.64 -7.33
N LEU A 272 -0.39 -9.42 -6.90
CA LEU A 272 -0.09 -9.07 -5.50
C LEU A 272 -0.62 -7.70 -5.11
N LEU A 273 -0.57 -6.72 -6.03
CA LEU A 273 -1.18 -5.39 -5.84
C LEU A 273 -2.69 -5.53 -5.69
N ASP A 274 -3.34 -6.24 -6.61
CA ASP A 274 -4.79 -6.43 -6.62
C ASP A 274 -5.28 -7.14 -5.34
N ALA A 275 -4.55 -8.17 -4.90
CA ALA A 275 -4.83 -8.87 -3.65
C ALA A 275 -4.67 -7.94 -2.42
N SER A 276 -3.64 -7.11 -2.41
CA SER A 276 -3.39 -6.14 -1.34
C SER A 276 -4.47 -5.05 -1.32
N GLU A 277 -4.86 -4.54 -2.50
CA GLU A 277 -5.92 -3.54 -2.63
C GLU A 277 -7.28 -4.11 -2.22
N SER A 278 -7.62 -5.32 -2.65
CA SER A 278 -8.83 -6.03 -2.24
C SER A 278 -8.89 -6.24 -0.72
N THR A 279 -7.78 -6.66 -0.11
CA THR A 279 -7.67 -6.81 1.33
C THR A 279 -7.86 -5.48 2.04
N THR A 280 -7.17 -4.43 1.60
CA THR A 280 -7.31 -3.07 2.16
C THR A 280 -8.73 -2.55 2.03
N ARG A 281 -9.39 -2.78 0.89
CA ARG A 281 -10.80 -2.41 0.66
C ARG A 281 -11.73 -3.13 1.64
N THR A 282 -11.52 -4.43 1.86
CA THR A 282 -12.31 -5.21 2.81
C THR A 282 -12.17 -4.66 4.22
N PHE A 283 -10.96 -4.40 4.69
CA PHE A 283 -10.73 -3.76 5.98
C PHE A 283 -11.37 -2.38 6.06
N THR A 284 -11.24 -1.56 5.02
CA THR A 284 -11.86 -0.23 4.99
C THR A 284 -13.37 -0.29 5.13
N VAL A 285 -14.04 -1.24 4.48
CA VAL A 285 -15.49 -1.45 4.59
C VAL A 285 -15.88 -1.88 6.01
N LEU A 286 -15.17 -2.87 6.58
CA LEU A 286 -15.43 -3.33 7.95
C LEU A 286 -15.28 -2.20 8.97
N LEU A 287 -14.24 -1.43 8.84
CA LEU A 287 -13.94 -0.34 9.76
C LEU A 287 -14.89 0.84 9.55
N ALA A 288 -15.31 1.10 8.30
CA ALA A 288 -16.37 2.08 8.01
C ALA A 288 -17.70 1.69 8.66
N ALA A 289 -18.02 0.39 8.71
CA ALA A 289 -19.20 -0.08 9.42
C ALA A 289 -19.11 0.18 10.93
N VAL A 290 -17.97 -0.08 11.57
CA VAL A 290 -17.73 0.22 12.98
C VAL A 290 -17.83 1.73 13.25
N ALA A 291 -17.24 2.55 12.38
CA ALA A 291 -17.32 4.00 12.48
C ALA A 291 -18.77 4.51 12.32
N ALA A 292 -19.55 3.92 11.40
CA ALA A 292 -20.96 4.23 11.22
C ALA A 292 -21.78 3.92 12.49
N ILE A 293 -21.54 2.76 13.13
CA ILE A 293 -22.16 2.42 14.41
C ILE A 293 -21.79 3.44 15.49
N SER A 294 -20.53 3.84 15.58
CA SER A 294 -20.08 4.84 16.55
C SER A 294 -20.72 6.21 16.32
N LEU A 295 -20.84 6.63 15.06
CA LEU A 295 -21.54 7.85 14.68
C LEU A 295 -23.03 7.79 14.97
N PHE A 296 -23.66 6.62 14.76
CA PHE A 296 -25.06 6.40 15.08
C PHE A 296 -25.32 6.53 16.59
N VAL A 297 -24.47 5.93 17.40
CA VAL A 297 -24.53 6.06 18.88
C VAL A 297 -24.31 7.50 19.30
N GLY A 298 -23.32 8.19 18.72
CA GLY A 298 -23.10 9.62 18.95
C GLY A 298 -24.30 10.48 18.53
N GLY A 299 -24.92 10.15 17.40
CA GLY A 299 -26.15 10.81 16.91
C GLY A 299 -27.34 10.61 17.83
N ILE A 300 -27.55 9.41 18.37
CA ILE A 300 -28.57 9.19 19.43
C ILE A 300 -28.29 10.07 20.65
N GLY A 301 -27.01 10.24 21.02
CA GLY A 301 -26.59 11.18 22.05
C GLY A 301 -27.05 12.62 21.75
N VAL A 302 -26.84 13.11 20.50
CA VAL A 302 -27.34 14.43 20.06
C VAL A 302 -28.85 14.51 20.20
N MET A 303 -29.58 13.50 19.72
CA MET A 303 -31.04 13.46 19.80
C MET A 303 -31.53 13.54 21.24
N ASN A 304 -30.94 12.76 22.14
CA ASN A 304 -31.32 12.75 23.55
C ASN A 304 -31.09 14.11 24.24
N ILE A 305 -29.93 14.74 23.95
CA ILE A 305 -29.65 16.10 24.49
C ILE A 305 -30.68 17.09 23.98
N MET A 306 -30.92 17.08 22.68
CA MET A 306 -31.85 18.00 22.06
C MET A 306 -33.28 17.84 22.60
N LEU A 307 -33.73 16.60 22.86
CA LEU A 307 -35.04 16.34 23.47
C LEU A 307 -35.15 16.94 24.88
N VAL A 308 -34.09 16.78 25.68
CA VAL A 308 -34.07 17.39 27.02
C VAL A 308 -34.00 18.92 26.93
N THR A 309 -33.18 19.47 26.03
CA THR A 309 -33.09 20.91 25.81
C THR A 309 -34.44 21.50 25.39
N VAL A 310 -35.20 20.79 24.54
CA VAL A 310 -36.56 21.21 24.14
C VAL A 310 -37.49 21.23 25.36
N THR A 311 -37.44 20.20 26.23
CA THR A 311 -38.29 20.19 27.45
C THR A 311 -37.89 21.25 28.44
N GLU A 312 -36.60 21.49 28.70
CA GLU A 312 -36.11 22.55 29.58
C GLU A 312 -36.46 23.97 29.06
N ARG A 313 -36.55 24.15 27.72
CA ARG A 313 -36.86 25.43 27.09
C ARG A 313 -38.33 25.54 26.61
N THR A 314 -39.22 24.66 27.07
CA THR A 314 -40.61 24.62 26.59
C THR A 314 -41.31 25.98 26.78
N ARG A 315 -41.15 26.62 27.95
CA ARG A 315 -41.72 27.94 28.23
C ARG A 315 -41.15 29.04 27.35
N GLU A 316 -39.84 29.04 27.09
CA GLU A 316 -39.21 29.99 26.17
C GLU A 316 -39.73 29.88 24.75
N ILE A 317 -39.92 28.64 24.26
CA ILE A 317 -40.50 28.34 22.95
C ILE A 317 -41.96 28.84 22.89
N GLY A 318 -42.73 28.63 23.97
CA GLY A 318 -44.09 29.11 24.07
C GLY A 318 -44.21 30.64 23.99
N ILE A 319 -43.34 31.37 24.70
CA ILE A 319 -43.28 32.85 24.67
C ILE A 319 -42.95 33.33 23.24
N ARG A 320 -41.93 32.75 22.57
CA ARG A 320 -41.58 33.12 21.19
C ARG A 320 -42.73 32.93 20.23
N LYS A 321 -43.43 31.81 20.32
CA LYS A 321 -44.62 31.52 19.49
C LYS A 321 -45.79 32.45 19.80
N ALA A 322 -46.02 32.79 21.06
CA ALA A 322 -47.03 33.77 21.43
C ALA A 322 -46.75 35.18 20.87
N LEU A 323 -45.45 35.51 20.69
CA LEU A 323 -44.97 36.73 20.06
C LEU A 323 -44.94 36.66 18.50
N GLY A 324 -45.42 35.55 17.89
CA GLY A 324 -45.56 35.42 16.46
C GLY A 324 -44.44 34.69 15.72
N ALA A 325 -43.53 33.99 16.41
CA ALA A 325 -42.51 33.19 15.77
C ALA A 325 -43.14 32.02 14.96
N GLN A 326 -42.70 31.86 13.72
CA GLN A 326 -43.16 30.79 12.83
C GLN A 326 -42.58 29.45 13.25
N ARG A 327 -43.27 28.39 12.84
CA ARG A 327 -42.82 27.02 13.05
C ARG A 327 -41.44 26.77 12.42
N SER A 328 -41.16 27.33 11.26
CA SER A 328 -39.87 27.29 10.56
C SER A 328 -38.73 27.91 11.34
N ASP A 329 -39.02 28.99 12.12
CA ASP A 329 -37.99 29.68 12.90
C ASP A 329 -37.51 28.82 14.07
N ILE A 330 -38.44 28.17 14.77
CA ILE A 330 -38.13 27.25 15.87
C ILE A 330 -37.40 26.00 15.32
N LEU A 331 -37.89 25.44 14.21
CA LEU A 331 -37.28 24.29 13.59
C LEU A 331 -35.84 24.57 13.15
N SER A 332 -35.61 25.68 12.43
CA SER A 332 -34.28 26.03 11.93
C SER A 332 -33.32 26.34 13.08
N GLN A 333 -33.77 26.96 14.15
CA GLN A 333 -32.96 27.24 15.32
C GLN A 333 -32.40 25.97 15.97
N PHE A 334 -33.27 25.00 16.30
CA PHE A 334 -32.86 23.73 16.91
C PHE A 334 -32.04 22.86 15.97
N LEU A 335 -32.34 22.93 14.67
CA LEU A 335 -31.57 22.19 13.67
C LEU A 335 -30.15 22.75 13.52
N VAL A 336 -29.96 24.07 13.52
CA VAL A 336 -28.64 24.69 13.51
C VAL A 336 -27.88 24.36 14.81
N GLU A 337 -28.57 24.32 15.96
CA GLU A 337 -27.95 23.95 17.25
C GLU A 337 -27.40 22.50 17.21
N SER A 338 -28.16 21.54 16.68
CA SER A 338 -27.71 20.15 16.55
C SER A 338 -26.57 19.98 15.54
N VAL A 339 -26.60 20.70 14.43
CA VAL A 339 -25.53 20.69 13.41
C VAL A 339 -24.25 21.30 13.98
N LEU A 340 -24.34 22.40 14.73
CA LEU A 340 -23.17 23.01 15.38
C LEU A 340 -22.53 22.08 16.40
N LEU A 341 -23.32 21.36 17.22
CA LEU A 341 -22.81 20.35 18.15
C LEU A 341 -22.08 19.24 17.40
N ALA A 342 -22.66 18.76 16.31
CA ALA A 342 -22.05 17.71 15.50
C ALA A 342 -20.76 18.19 14.81
N LEU A 343 -20.73 19.42 14.29
CA LEU A 343 -19.54 20.02 13.68
C LEU A 343 -18.42 20.25 14.67
N ILE A 344 -18.72 20.65 15.92
CA ILE A 344 -17.72 20.78 16.98
C ILE A 344 -17.12 19.42 17.30
N GLY A 345 -17.95 18.38 17.46
CA GLY A 345 -17.49 16.99 17.63
C GLY A 345 -16.66 16.51 16.45
N GLY A 346 -17.10 16.82 15.24
CA GLY A 346 -16.38 16.54 14.01
C GLY A 346 -15.01 17.22 13.92
N ALA A 347 -14.95 18.53 14.23
CA ALA A 347 -13.70 19.30 14.24
C ALA A 347 -12.68 18.75 15.25
N LEU A 348 -13.15 18.42 16.46
CA LEU A 348 -12.31 17.78 17.47
C LEU A 348 -11.88 16.37 17.03
N GLY A 349 -12.78 15.60 16.41
CA GLY A 349 -12.47 14.28 15.84
C GLY A 349 -11.41 14.36 14.75
N VAL A 350 -11.52 15.35 13.83
CA VAL A 350 -10.51 15.62 12.81
C VAL A 350 -9.16 15.97 13.46
N ALA A 351 -9.15 16.89 14.44
CA ALA A 351 -7.92 17.30 15.11
C ALA A 351 -7.22 16.11 15.79
N VAL A 352 -7.98 15.30 16.52
CA VAL A 352 -7.46 14.08 17.18
C VAL A 352 -7.04 13.03 16.16
N GLY A 353 -7.83 12.80 15.10
CA GLY A 353 -7.52 11.82 14.04
C GLY A 353 -6.26 12.20 13.27
N VAL A 354 -6.09 13.47 12.91
CA VAL A 354 -4.88 13.98 12.24
C VAL A 354 -3.67 13.91 13.19
N GLY A 355 -3.85 14.28 14.46
CA GLY A 355 -2.80 14.17 15.48
C GLY A 355 -2.33 12.72 15.65
N PHE A 356 -3.26 11.76 15.70
CA PHE A 356 -2.93 10.33 15.79
C PHE A 356 -2.24 9.81 14.54
N ALA A 357 -2.64 10.29 13.35
CA ALA A 357 -2.02 9.90 12.08
C ALA A 357 -0.56 10.39 11.94
N GLN A 358 -0.13 11.39 12.72
CA GLN A 358 1.27 11.83 12.77
C GLN A 358 2.15 10.90 13.63
N LEU A 359 1.55 10.09 14.49
CA LEU A 359 2.28 9.09 15.27
C LEU A 359 2.72 7.96 14.34
N ARG A 360 4.02 7.64 14.36
CA ARG A 360 4.56 6.50 13.62
C ARG A 360 4.09 5.21 14.27
N ILE A 361 3.25 4.44 13.58
CA ILE A 361 2.79 3.13 14.04
C ILE A 361 3.65 2.07 13.35
N GLY A 362 4.80 1.75 13.92
CA GLY A 362 5.75 0.80 13.32
C GLY A 362 6.28 1.30 11.96
N PRO A 363 6.35 0.43 10.95
CA PRO A 363 6.86 0.78 9.60
C PRO A 363 5.83 1.59 8.77
N LEU A 364 4.58 1.70 9.23
CA LEU A 364 3.51 2.37 8.49
C LEU A 364 3.55 3.88 8.75
N ARG A 365 3.43 4.65 7.68
CA ARG A 365 3.21 6.10 7.73
C ARG A 365 1.79 6.39 7.28
N PRO A 366 0.85 6.63 8.21
CA PRO A 366 -0.50 7.02 7.84
C PRO A 366 -0.49 8.28 6.97
N VAL A 367 -1.23 8.28 5.87
CA VAL A 367 -1.33 9.43 4.97
C VAL A 367 -2.74 9.99 5.05
N VAL A 368 -2.87 11.18 5.64
CA VAL A 368 -4.15 11.88 5.71
C VAL A 368 -4.43 12.55 4.38
N SER A 369 -5.51 12.16 3.70
CA SER A 369 -5.93 12.81 2.47
C SER A 369 -6.86 14.00 2.79
N PRO A 370 -6.78 15.13 2.05
CA PRO A 370 -7.72 16.24 2.22
C PRO A 370 -9.18 15.81 2.01
N GLY A 371 -9.42 14.83 1.14
CA GLY A 371 -10.74 14.27 0.90
C GLY A 371 -11.35 13.61 2.14
N SER A 372 -10.56 12.92 2.97
CA SER A 372 -11.05 12.29 4.20
C SER A 372 -11.55 13.33 5.22
N ILE A 373 -10.90 14.48 5.30
CA ILE A 373 -11.33 15.59 6.17
C ILE A 373 -12.68 16.14 5.70
N ILE A 374 -12.83 16.41 4.40
CA ILE A 374 -14.08 16.95 3.82
C ILE A 374 -15.23 15.95 4.05
N VAL A 375 -15.02 14.68 3.76
CA VAL A 375 -16.03 13.63 3.98
C VAL A 375 -16.40 13.54 5.45
N SER A 376 -15.45 13.61 6.37
CA SER A 376 -15.71 13.58 7.82
C SER A 376 -16.57 14.74 8.30
N PHE A 377 -16.32 15.96 7.81
CA PHE A 377 -17.17 17.12 8.10
C PHE A 377 -18.58 16.97 7.51
N ALA A 378 -18.70 16.51 6.27
CA ALA A 378 -19.99 16.29 5.63
C ALA A 378 -20.82 15.24 6.39
N VAL A 379 -20.20 14.13 6.78
CA VAL A 379 -20.86 13.09 7.59
C VAL A 379 -21.27 13.62 8.96
N SER A 380 -20.41 14.40 9.64
CA SER A 380 -20.78 15.05 10.93
C SER A 380 -21.99 15.95 10.78
N ALA A 381 -22.03 16.79 9.73
CA ALA A 381 -23.18 17.66 9.46
C ALA A 381 -24.46 16.85 9.20
N LEU A 382 -24.37 15.78 8.40
CA LEU A 382 -25.50 14.88 8.12
C LEU A 382 -26.04 14.21 9.41
N VAL A 383 -25.16 13.76 10.30
CA VAL A 383 -25.54 13.20 11.60
C VAL A 383 -26.27 14.26 12.44
N GLY A 384 -25.76 15.50 12.49
CA GLY A 384 -26.40 16.60 13.18
C GLY A 384 -27.80 16.92 12.64
N VAL A 385 -27.96 16.95 11.31
CA VAL A 385 -29.27 17.16 10.65
C VAL A 385 -30.22 16.00 10.96
N PHE A 386 -29.78 14.76 10.73
CA PHE A 386 -30.64 13.58 10.85
C PHE A 386 -31.16 13.39 12.28
N PHE A 387 -30.27 13.40 13.28
CA PHE A 387 -30.64 13.18 14.65
C PHE A 387 -31.22 14.44 15.33
N GLY A 388 -30.94 15.62 14.81
CA GLY A 388 -31.53 16.87 15.27
C GLY A 388 -32.93 17.14 14.71
N ALA A 389 -33.27 16.54 13.56
CA ALA A 389 -34.57 16.79 12.91
C ALA A 389 -35.77 16.40 13.75
N TYR A 390 -35.71 15.25 14.44
CA TYR A 390 -36.82 14.77 15.27
C TYR A 390 -37.11 15.72 16.47
N PRO A 391 -36.13 16.07 17.35
CA PRO A 391 -36.36 16.97 18.45
C PRO A 391 -36.73 18.40 17.97
N ALA A 392 -36.12 18.91 16.90
CA ALA A 392 -36.45 20.18 16.32
C ALA A 392 -37.92 20.26 15.83
N ASN A 393 -38.37 19.19 15.18
CA ASN A 393 -39.78 19.12 14.76
C ASN A 393 -40.76 19.03 15.96
N ARG A 394 -40.37 18.32 17.02
CA ARG A 394 -41.14 18.28 18.27
C ARG A 394 -41.26 19.65 18.92
N ALA A 395 -40.15 20.39 19.02
CA ALA A 395 -40.15 21.78 19.51
C ALA A 395 -41.05 22.69 18.64
N ALA A 396 -40.94 22.53 17.32
CA ALA A 396 -41.72 23.37 16.39
C ALA A 396 -43.22 23.03 16.39
N LYS A 397 -43.69 21.93 16.92
CA LYS A 397 -45.09 21.52 17.03
C LYS A 397 -45.75 22.02 18.33
N LEU A 398 -44.99 22.42 19.36
CA LEU A 398 -45.56 22.90 20.62
C LEU A 398 -46.51 24.07 20.39
N THR A 399 -47.70 24.04 21.01
CA THR A 399 -48.62 25.19 21.00
C THR A 399 -48.28 26.19 22.11
N PRO A 400 -48.52 27.50 21.96
CA PRO A 400 -48.26 28.47 23.01
C PRO A 400 -48.96 28.15 24.34
N ILE A 401 -50.18 27.64 24.25
CA ILE A 401 -51.02 27.32 25.43
C ILE A 401 -50.43 26.12 26.19
N GLU A 402 -50.07 25.06 25.49
CA GLU A 402 -49.45 23.88 26.10
C GLU A 402 -48.08 24.20 26.70
N ALA A 403 -47.28 25.04 26.00
CA ALA A 403 -45.94 25.42 26.42
C ALA A 403 -45.93 26.33 27.67
N LEU A 404 -46.93 27.18 27.82
CA LEU A 404 -47.06 28.11 28.98
C LEU A 404 -47.74 27.48 30.20
N ARG A 405 -48.46 26.33 30.00
CA ARG A 405 -49.12 25.57 31.05
C ARG A 405 -48.23 24.48 31.68
N TYR A 406 -47.07 24.27 31.11
CA TYR A 406 -46.09 23.30 31.62
C TYR A 406 -45.39 23.88 32.85
N GLU A 407 -45.69 23.31 34.03
CA GLU A 407 -44.97 23.55 35.28
C GLU A 407 -43.70 22.71 35.37
#